data_db0ce0b47b5f493bc897079cd241ba51
#
_entry.id   db0ce0b47b5f493bc897079cd241ba51
#
_cell.length_a   1.000
_cell.length_b   1.000
_cell.length_c   1.000
_cell.angle_alpha   90.00
_cell.angle_beta   90.00
_cell.angle_gamma   90.00
#
_symmetry.space_group_name_H-M   'P 1'
#
loop_
_entity.id
_entity.type
_entity.pdbx_description
1 polymer ?
#
loop_
_entity_poly.entity_id
_entity_poly.type
_entity_poly.pdbx_seq_one_letter_code
_entity_poly.pdbx_strand_id
1 'polypeptide(L)'
;MNLKHHYWFFTQALPKKTCDEIIKYGLTKNKQLAITGGADITKLKGAKKKKAILDLKTKRDSNVVWIEEKWLYDLIQPYVHIANQNAGWNFEWDRSEAVQFTIYKKNQYYGWHCDSWTDVYKNTNEHFDGKIRKLSMSISLNDSSEFSGGGLEFDLRNRDPGINTITECTEIKERGTVVVFPSFLWHRVKPIIKGTRYSLVMWSLGKPFK
;
A
#
# COMPACT_ATOMS: atom_id res chain seq x y z
N MET A 1 -7.88 -16.11 12.95
CA MET A 1 -8.72 -14.92 13.26
C MET A 1 -9.83 -14.88 12.21
N ASN A 2 -11.09 -14.78 12.63
CA ASN A 2 -12.21 -14.68 11.70
C ASN A 2 -12.65 -13.21 11.65
N LEU A 3 -12.36 -12.53 10.54
CA LEU A 3 -12.69 -11.11 10.39
C LEU A 3 -14.12 -10.98 9.83
N LYS A 4 -14.94 -10.11 10.43
CA LYS A 4 -16.26 -9.74 9.89
C LYS A 4 -16.10 -8.96 8.58
N HIS A 5 -15.11 -8.06 8.52
CA HIS A 5 -14.76 -7.27 7.35
C HIS A 5 -13.27 -7.47 7.03
N HIS A 6 -12.96 -7.79 5.77
CA HIS A 6 -11.58 -7.98 5.34
C HIS A 6 -10.92 -6.66 4.96
N TYR A 7 -11.68 -5.69 4.48
CA TYR A 7 -11.26 -4.30 4.28
C TYR A 7 -12.43 -3.36 4.58
N TRP A 8 -12.11 -2.10 4.81
CA TRP A 8 -13.05 -1.00 4.97
C TRP A 8 -12.71 0.11 3.99
N PHE A 9 -13.72 0.78 3.45
CA PHE A 9 -13.48 1.84 2.47
C PHE A 9 -14.33 3.07 2.73
N PHE A 10 -13.87 4.19 2.18
CA PHE A 10 -14.53 5.48 2.17
C PHE A 10 -14.49 6.00 0.75
N THR A 11 -15.62 5.95 0.07
CA THR A 11 -15.74 6.36 -1.32
C THR A 11 -15.56 7.86 -1.46
N GLN A 12 -14.69 8.30 -2.39
CA GLN A 12 -14.44 9.72 -2.67
C GLN A 12 -14.14 10.57 -1.43
N ALA A 13 -13.48 9.99 -0.43
CA ALA A 13 -13.18 10.63 0.85
C ALA A 13 -12.26 11.85 0.73
N LEU A 14 -11.34 11.82 -0.23
CA LEU A 14 -10.51 12.97 -0.55
C LEU A 14 -11.10 13.74 -1.76
N PRO A 15 -11.30 15.07 -1.63
CA PRO A 15 -11.72 15.90 -2.76
C PRO A 15 -10.75 15.81 -3.95
N LYS A 16 -11.27 15.94 -5.17
CA LYS A 16 -10.45 15.89 -6.41
C LYS A 16 -9.29 16.88 -6.37
N LYS A 17 -9.54 18.11 -5.91
CA LYS A 17 -8.51 19.15 -5.75
C LYS A 17 -7.37 18.69 -4.84
N THR A 18 -7.69 18.08 -3.71
CA THR A 18 -6.69 17.54 -2.77
C THR A 18 -5.87 16.42 -3.42
N CYS A 19 -6.51 15.54 -4.18
CA CYS A 19 -5.79 14.50 -4.93
C CYS A 19 -4.82 15.12 -5.95
N ASP A 20 -5.22 16.19 -6.67
CA ASP A 20 -4.34 16.92 -7.60
C ASP A 20 -3.14 17.55 -6.89
N GLU A 21 -3.38 18.14 -5.73
CA GLU A 21 -2.31 18.75 -4.91
C GLU A 21 -1.31 17.69 -4.45
N ILE A 22 -1.78 16.51 -4.01
CA ILE A 22 -0.92 15.39 -3.63
C ILE A 22 -0.12 14.88 -4.82
N ILE A 23 -0.75 14.68 -5.98
CA ILE A 23 -0.05 14.26 -7.20
C ILE A 23 1.02 15.27 -7.58
N LYS A 24 0.66 16.55 -7.66
CA LYS A 24 1.59 17.63 -7.98
C LYS A 24 2.78 17.62 -7.02
N TYR A 25 2.51 17.55 -5.73
CA TYR A 25 3.54 17.50 -4.70
C TYR A 25 4.46 16.28 -4.86
N GLY A 26 3.90 15.09 -4.98
CA GLY A 26 4.68 13.85 -5.16
C GLY A 26 5.55 13.88 -6.43
N LEU A 27 5.07 14.49 -7.50
CA LEU A 27 5.82 14.61 -8.75
C LEU A 27 7.01 15.58 -8.67
N THR A 28 7.06 16.51 -7.71
CA THR A 28 8.23 17.39 -7.47
C THR A 28 9.38 16.69 -6.76
N LYS A 29 9.12 15.54 -6.11
CA LYS A 29 10.12 14.82 -5.32
C LYS A 29 10.91 13.80 -6.15
N ASN A 30 12.08 13.42 -5.65
CA ASN A 30 12.91 12.40 -6.29
C ASN A 30 12.27 11.03 -6.27
N LYS A 31 12.01 10.46 -7.43
CA LYS A 31 11.44 9.12 -7.60
C LYS A 31 12.50 8.06 -7.40
N GLN A 32 12.13 7.00 -6.70
CA GLN A 32 12.95 5.81 -6.49
C GLN A 32 12.27 4.58 -7.09
N LEU A 33 13.05 3.59 -7.52
CA LEU A 33 12.51 2.27 -7.80
C LEU A 33 11.98 1.67 -6.50
N ALA A 34 10.77 1.15 -6.51
CA ALA A 34 10.22 0.48 -5.34
C ALA A 34 11.01 -0.80 -5.02
N ILE A 35 11.44 -0.93 -3.78
CA ILE A 35 12.19 -2.08 -3.27
C ILE A 35 11.26 -2.89 -2.37
N THR A 36 11.34 -4.22 -2.46
CA THR A 36 10.59 -5.15 -1.62
C THR A 36 11.57 -6.05 -0.85
N GLY A 37 11.18 -6.47 0.36
CA GLY A 37 11.93 -7.46 1.13
C GLY A 37 13.26 -6.98 1.71
N GLY A 38 13.44 -5.68 1.96
CA GLY A 38 14.64 -5.15 2.63
C GLY A 38 15.94 -5.27 1.83
N ALA A 39 15.86 -5.59 0.53
CA ALA A 39 17.05 -5.74 -0.31
C ALA A 39 17.75 -4.39 -0.51
N ASP A 40 18.92 -4.20 0.11
CA ASP A 40 19.75 -3.02 -0.10
C ASP A 40 20.51 -3.13 -1.43
N ILE A 41 19.83 -2.72 -2.52
CA ILE A 41 20.45 -2.70 -3.87
C ILE A 41 21.37 -1.50 -4.08
N THR A 42 21.40 -0.54 -3.14
CA THR A 42 22.21 0.69 -3.29
C THR A 42 23.71 0.38 -3.23
N LYS A 43 24.10 -0.61 -2.44
CA LYS A 43 25.48 -1.08 -2.29
C LYS A 43 25.95 -1.96 -3.45
N LEU A 44 25.05 -2.45 -4.30
CA LEU A 44 25.41 -3.31 -5.43
C LEU A 44 25.86 -2.48 -6.63
N LYS A 45 26.84 -3.03 -7.40
CA LYS A 45 27.39 -2.40 -8.63
C LYS A 45 27.37 -3.37 -9.81
N GLY A 46 27.45 -2.83 -11.03
CA GLY A 46 27.60 -3.59 -12.25
C GLY A 46 26.54 -4.66 -12.49
N ALA A 47 26.94 -5.85 -12.95
CA ALA A 47 26.05 -6.95 -13.30
C ALA A 47 25.21 -7.44 -12.09
N LYS A 48 25.77 -7.43 -10.87
CA LYS A 48 25.04 -7.81 -9.65
C LYS A 48 23.86 -6.89 -9.39
N LYS A 49 24.03 -5.58 -9.55
CA LYS A 49 22.95 -4.59 -9.42
C LYS A 49 21.88 -4.78 -10.48
N LYS A 50 22.26 -4.99 -11.75
CA LYS A 50 21.31 -5.26 -12.84
C LYS A 50 20.46 -6.50 -12.57
N LYS A 51 21.10 -7.61 -12.14
CA LYS A 51 20.38 -8.84 -11.78
C LYS A 51 19.40 -8.62 -10.63
N ALA A 52 19.83 -7.99 -9.55
CA ALA A 52 18.97 -7.70 -8.40
C ALA A 52 17.76 -6.81 -8.77
N ILE A 53 17.93 -5.83 -9.66
CA ILE A 53 16.81 -5.01 -10.18
C ILE A 53 15.84 -5.87 -11.00
N LEU A 54 16.33 -6.79 -11.84
CA LEU A 54 15.46 -7.69 -12.61
C LEU A 54 14.67 -8.60 -11.67
N ASP A 55 15.32 -9.18 -10.67
CA ASP A 55 14.67 -10.04 -9.67
C ASP A 55 13.62 -9.27 -8.85
N LEU A 56 13.89 -8.02 -8.50
CA LEU A 56 12.90 -7.15 -7.83
C LEU A 56 11.69 -6.88 -8.75
N LYS A 57 11.95 -6.61 -10.02
CA LYS A 57 10.89 -6.32 -10.99
C LYS A 57 9.97 -7.51 -11.27
N THR A 58 10.41 -8.75 -11.02
CA THR A 58 9.51 -9.93 -11.09
C THR A 58 8.46 -9.95 -9.98
N LYS A 59 8.71 -9.24 -8.87
CA LYS A 59 7.80 -9.14 -7.73
C LYS A 59 7.01 -7.84 -7.74
N ARG A 60 7.69 -6.73 -8.02
CA ARG A 60 7.12 -5.39 -8.07
C ARG A 60 7.87 -4.53 -9.10
N ASP A 61 7.15 -3.92 -10.01
CA ASP A 61 7.66 -2.85 -10.86
C ASP A 61 6.81 -1.59 -10.64
N SER A 62 7.36 -0.61 -9.96
CA SER A 62 6.73 0.70 -9.72
C SER A 62 7.77 1.71 -9.27
N ASN A 63 7.42 2.99 -9.35
CA ASN A 63 8.23 4.07 -8.79
C ASN A 63 7.55 4.62 -7.54
N VAL A 64 8.33 5.00 -6.54
CA VAL A 64 7.83 5.51 -5.28
C VAL A 64 8.54 6.81 -4.89
N VAL A 65 7.82 7.61 -4.10
CA VAL A 65 8.32 8.77 -3.37
C VAL A 65 7.86 8.62 -1.92
N TRP A 66 8.74 8.87 -0.98
CA TRP A 66 8.42 8.85 0.44
C TRP A 66 8.12 10.27 0.91
N ILE A 67 7.02 10.44 1.62
CA ILE A 67 6.48 11.72 2.08
C ILE A 67 6.29 11.65 3.60
N GLU A 68 6.87 12.60 4.33
CA GLU A 68 6.81 12.64 5.80
C GLU A 68 6.19 13.95 6.32
N GLU A 69 5.57 14.72 5.45
CA GLU A 69 4.96 16.00 5.79
C GLU A 69 3.71 15.83 6.66
N LYS A 70 3.69 16.52 7.79
CA LYS A 70 2.65 16.44 8.81
C LYS A 70 1.23 16.62 8.25
N TRP A 71 1.05 17.58 7.33
CA TRP A 71 -0.27 17.85 6.75
C TRP A 71 -0.91 16.62 6.11
N LEU A 72 -0.07 15.73 5.51
CA LEU A 72 -0.57 14.54 4.84
C LEU A 72 -1.04 13.50 5.87
N TYR A 73 -0.31 13.33 6.97
CA TYR A 73 -0.75 12.47 8.07
C TYR A 73 -2.04 12.99 8.71
N ASP A 74 -2.13 14.29 8.99
CA ASP A 74 -3.33 14.91 9.56
C ASP A 74 -4.56 14.68 8.67
N LEU A 75 -4.36 14.64 7.35
CA LEU A 75 -5.42 14.40 6.37
C LEU A 75 -5.88 12.93 6.35
N ILE A 76 -4.96 11.97 6.41
CA ILE A 76 -5.29 10.58 6.08
C ILE A 76 -5.37 9.63 7.29
N GLN A 77 -4.65 9.89 8.38
CA GLN A 77 -4.70 9.03 9.58
C GLN A 77 -6.10 8.87 10.21
N PRO A 78 -6.98 9.88 10.22
CA PRO A 78 -8.34 9.72 10.75
C PRO A 78 -9.09 8.55 10.11
N TYR A 79 -8.90 8.30 8.82
CA TYR A 79 -9.54 7.17 8.12
C TYR A 79 -9.07 5.80 8.64
N VAL A 80 -7.81 5.69 9.07
CA VAL A 80 -7.30 4.44 9.66
C VAL A 80 -8.00 4.16 10.99
N HIS A 81 -8.14 5.17 11.86
CA HIS A 81 -8.84 5.03 13.13
C HIS A 81 -10.29 4.62 12.94
N ILE A 82 -11.02 5.35 12.08
CA ILE A 82 -12.44 5.08 11.82
C ILE A 82 -12.63 3.69 11.20
N ALA A 83 -11.80 3.31 10.22
CA ALA A 83 -11.87 1.98 9.61
C ALA A 83 -11.62 0.87 10.62
N ASN A 84 -10.59 1.02 11.47
CA ASN A 84 -10.23 0.04 12.50
C ASN A 84 -11.36 -0.22 13.48
N GLN A 85 -12.09 0.83 13.87
CA GLN A 85 -13.26 0.74 14.74
C GLN A 85 -14.47 0.15 13.99
N ASN A 86 -14.83 0.71 12.84
CA ASN A 86 -16.05 0.33 12.11
C ASN A 86 -15.98 -1.11 11.57
N ALA A 87 -14.80 -1.56 11.15
CA ALA A 87 -14.59 -2.95 10.73
C ALA A 87 -14.52 -3.93 11.91
N GLY A 88 -14.50 -3.42 13.15
CA GLY A 88 -14.43 -4.23 14.35
C GLY A 88 -13.06 -4.90 14.57
N TRP A 89 -12.01 -4.43 13.91
CA TRP A 89 -10.68 -5.00 14.11
C TRP A 89 -10.08 -4.61 15.45
N ASN A 90 -10.22 -3.34 15.84
CA ASN A 90 -9.73 -2.77 17.11
C ASN A 90 -8.25 -3.08 17.38
N PHE A 91 -7.43 -3.10 16.31
CA PHE A 91 -6.00 -3.34 16.44
C PHE A 91 -5.32 -2.17 17.12
N GLU A 92 -4.51 -2.47 18.12
CA GLU A 92 -3.63 -1.48 18.74
C GLU A 92 -2.50 -1.11 17.78
N TRP A 93 -2.37 0.17 17.49
CA TRP A 93 -1.27 0.76 16.74
C TRP A 93 -0.98 2.18 17.27
N ASP A 94 0.25 2.62 17.12
CA ASP A 94 0.72 3.86 17.75
C ASP A 94 1.54 4.76 16.82
N ARG A 95 1.87 4.28 15.61
CA ARG A 95 2.70 5.02 14.67
C ARG A 95 2.40 4.64 13.22
N SER A 96 2.64 5.59 12.32
CA SER A 96 2.62 5.32 10.87
C SER A 96 4.01 5.47 10.28
N GLU A 97 4.31 4.69 9.25
CA GLU A 97 5.50 4.85 8.42
C GLU A 97 5.37 6.09 7.52
N ALA A 98 6.47 6.47 6.85
CA ALA A 98 6.43 7.45 5.78
C ALA A 98 5.39 7.06 4.73
N VAL A 99 4.61 8.04 4.27
CA VAL A 99 3.58 7.81 3.25
C VAL A 99 4.26 7.58 1.90
N GLN A 100 3.91 6.48 1.26
CA GLN A 100 4.43 6.12 -0.05
C GLN A 100 3.52 6.65 -1.16
N PHE A 101 3.95 7.67 -1.90
CA PHE A 101 3.33 8.04 -3.16
C PHE A 101 3.85 7.11 -4.25
N THR A 102 2.95 6.34 -4.86
CA THR A 102 3.29 5.30 -5.82
C THR A 102 2.82 5.67 -7.22
N ILE A 103 3.69 5.44 -8.20
CA ILE A 103 3.45 5.67 -9.62
C ILE A 103 3.56 4.34 -10.35
N TYR A 104 2.46 3.92 -10.99
CA TYR A 104 2.44 2.77 -11.88
C TYR A 104 2.18 3.22 -13.31
N LYS A 105 3.11 2.92 -14.20
CA LYS A 105 3.00 3.13 -15.65
C LYS A 105 2.59 1.83 -16.35
N LYS A 106 2.37 1.87 -17.67
CA LYS A 106 2.05 0.69 -18.48
C LYS A 106 2.96 -0.49 -18.15
N ASN A 107 2.38 -1.67 -17.99
CA ASN A 107 2.99 -2.95 -17.59
C ASN A 107 3.54 -3.01 -16.15
N GLN A 108 3.52 -1.92 -15.40
CA GLN A 108 3.95 -1.92 -14.01
C GLN A 108 2.86 -2.49 -13.10
N TYR A 109 3.28 -3.14 -12.02
CA TYR A 109 2.43 -3.93 -11.12
C TYR A 109 3.08 -4.16 -9.76
N TYR A 110 2.32 -4.74 -8.85
CA TYR A 110 2.84 -5.34 -7.63
C TYR A 110 2.19 -6.70 -7.42
N GLY A 111 2.99 -7.76 -7.48
CA GLY A 111 2.54 -9.14 -7.33
C GLY A 111 1.95 -9.45 -5.96
N TRP A 112 1.50 -10.69 -5.76
CA TRP A 112 0.93 -11.15 -4.51
C TRP A 112 1.92 -10.99 -3.34
N HIS A 113 1.48 -10.29 -2.29
CA HIS A 113 2.25 -10.07 -1.06
C HIS A 113 1.32 -9.78 0.10
N CYS A 114 1.86 -9.84 1.32
CA CYS A 114 1.29 -9.20 2.49
C CYS A 114 2.28 -8.13 3.00
N ASP A 115 1.75 -7.11 3.66
CA ASP A 115 2.56 -6.00 4.16
C ASP A 115 3.16 -6.29 5.55
N SER A 116 2.51 -7.15 6.33
CA SER A 116 2.99 -7.58 7.63
C SER A 116 3.87 -8.82 7.51
N TRP A 117 4.99 -8.82 8.22
CA TRP A 117 5.92 -9.94 8.31
C TRP A 117 5.72 -10.69 9.64
N THR A 118 6.19 -11.93 9.72
CA THR A 118 6.24 -12.70 10.97
C THR A 118 7.25 -12.11 11.96
N ASP A 119 8.31 -11.50 11.42
CA ASP A 119 9.36 -10.88 12.23
C ASP A 119 9.04 -9.41 12.51
N VAL A 120 9.35 -8.98 13.72
CA VAL A 120 9.30 -7.58 14.11
C VAL A 120 10.45 -6.78 13.45
N TYR A 121 10.26 -5.48 13.31
CA TYR A 121 11.38 -4.60 12.96
C TYR A 121 12.48 -4.70 14.00
N LYS A 122 13.72 -4.86 13.54
CA LYS A 122 14.93 -4.96 14.36
C LYS A 122 15.94 -3.93 13.92
N ASN A 123 16.68 -3.36 14.88
CA ASN A 123 17.79 -2.42 14.62
C ASN A 123 17.37 -1.18 13.81
N THR A 124 16.15 -0.76 13.97
CA THR A 124 15.62 0.50 13.43
C THR A 124 15.69 1.58 14.51
N ASN A 125 15.19 2.78 14.20
CA ASN A 125 15.02 3.75 15.26
C ASN A 125 14.05 3.18 16.33
N GLU A 126 14.14 3.66 17.56
CA GLU A 126 13.35 3.21 18.72
C GLU A 126 11.83 3.21 18.49
N HIS A 127 11.38 4.00 17.50
CA HIS A 127 9.97 4.14 17.19
C HIS A 127 9.39 2.95 16.41
N PHE A 128 10.23 2.17 15.74
CA PHE A 128 9.80 1.01 14.93
C PHE A 128 10.23 -0.33 15.56
N ASP A 129 11.24 -0.30 16.42
CA ASP A 129 11.80 -1.53 17.01
C ASP A 129 10.74 -2.33 17.76
N GLY A 130 10.71 -3.64 17.56
CA GLY A 130 9.75 -4.57 18.18
C GLY A 130 8.31 -4.47 17.63
N LYS A 131 8.04 -3.67 16.59
CA LYS A 131 6.71 -3.50 16.00
C LYS A 131 6.56 -4.27 14.69
N ILE A 132 5.30 -4.44 14.29
CA ILE A 132 4.88 -4.96 12.99
C ILE A 132 3.88 -4.01 12.35
N ARG A 133 3.67 -4.10 11.05
CA ARG A 133 2.55 -3.44 10.37
C ARG A 133 1.25 -4.10 10.76
N LYS A 134 0.29 -3.33 11.25
CA LYS A 134 -1.04 -3.79 11.69
C LYS A 134 -2.10 -3.51 10.63
N LEU A 135 -2.09 -2.30 10.11
CA LEU A 135 -3.05 -1.81 9.12
C LEU A 135 -2.32 -1.19 7.94
N SER A 136 -2.80 -1.51 6.77
CA SER A 136 -2.39 -0.92 5.49
C SER A 136 -3.52 -0.05 4.97
N MET A 137 -3.16 1.08 4.38
CA MET A 137 -4.07 1.98 3.69
C MET A 137 -3.61 2.21 2.26
N SER A 138 -4.54 2.20 1.31
CA SER A 138 -4.31 2.60 -0.07
C SER A 138 -5.35 3.62 -0.49
N ILE A 139 -4.91 4.68 -1.19
CA ILE A 139 -5.78 5.76 -1.68
C ILE A 139 -5.58 5.91 -3.18
N SER A 140 -6.67 5.93 -3.95
CA SER A 140 -6.63 6.25 -5.38
C SER A 140 -6.59 7.75 -5.59
N LEU A 141 -5.60 8.25 -6.34
CA LEU A 141 -5.42 9.70 -6.51
C LEU A 141 -5.91 10.24 -7.86
N ASN A 142 -6.07 9.39 -8.87
CA ASN A 142 -6.57 9.82 -10.18
C ASN A 142 -7.74 8.97 -10.66
N ASP A 143 -8.48 9.50 -11.62
CA ASP A 143 -9.71 8.87 -12.11
C ASP A 143 -9.40 7.60 -12.90
N SER A 144 -10.28 6.60 -12.81
CA SER A 144 -10.19 5.35 -13.57
C SER A 144 -10.31 5.55 -15.09
N SER A 145 -10.76 6.71 -15.55
CA SER A 145 -10.74 7.11 -16.98
C SER A 145 -9.33 7.46 -17.49
N GLU A 146 -8.39 7.79 -16.59
CA GLU A 146 -7.01 8.16 -16.93
C GLU A 146 -6.09 6.94 -17.11
N PHE A 147 -6.52 5.76 -16.63
CA PHE A 147 -5.75 4.53 -16.77
C PHE A 147 -6.68 3.30 -16.86
N SER A 148 -6.14 2.18 -17.33
CA SER A 148 -6.83 0.90 -17.29
C SER A 148 -5.91 -0.19 -16.75
N GLY A 149 -6.49 -1.26 -16.19
CA GLY A 149 -5.77 -2.22 -15.35
C GLY A 149 -5.55 -1.68 -13.93
N GLY A 150 -4.54 -2.16 -13.23
CA GLY A 150 -4.15 -1.67 -11.91
C GLY A 150 -5.15 -1.95 -10.78
N GLY A 151 -6.06 -2.92 -10.96
CA GLY A 151 -7.01 -3.32 -9.92
C GLY A 151 -6.29 -3.80 -8.66
N LEU A 152 -6.80 -3.41 -7.50
CA LEU A 152 -6.40 -3.94 -6.20
C LEU A 152 -7.21 -5.22 -5.94
N GLU A 153 -6.53 -6.34 -5.75
CA GLU A 153 -7.16 -7.61 -5.44
C GLU A 153 -6.66 -8.15 -4.10
N PHE A 154 -7.57 -8.80 -3.38
CA PHE A 154 -7.30 -9.52 -2.13
C PHE A 154 -7.49 -11.01 -2.34
N ASP A 155 -6.62 -11.83 -1.73
CA ASP A 155 -6.84 -13.26 -1.54
C ASP A 155 -7.36 -13.48 -0.12
N LEU A 156 -8.65 -13.70 0.02
CA LEU A 156 -9.31 -13.82 1.31
C LEU A 156 -9.16 -15.21 1.93
N ARG A 157 -8.55 -16.15 1.21
CA ARG A 157 -8.25 -17.53 1.67
C ARG A 157 -9.40 -18.17 2.43
N ASN A 158 -10.57 -18.22 1.78
CA ASN A 158 -11.72 -18.90 2.33
C ASN A 158 -11.36 -20.38 2.59
N ARG A 159 -11.91 -20.96 3.67
CA ARG A 159 -11.65 -22.35 4.05
C ARG A 159 -12.44 -23.35 3.22
N ASP A 160 -13.47 -22.93 2.49
CA ASP A 160 -14.27 -23.82 1.67
C ASP A 160 -13.50 -24.21 0.39
N PRO A 161 -13.18 -25.48 0.21
CA PRO A 161 -12.48 -25.94 -1.00
C PRO A 161 -13.37 -25.69 -2.24
N GLY A 162 -12.75 -25.14 -3.30
CA GLY A 162 -13.46 -24.87 -4.57
C GLY A 162 -14.08 -23.48 -4.69
N ILE A 163 -14.06 -22.66 -3.65
CA ILE A 163 -14.49 -21.25 -3.73
C ILE A 163 -13.29 -20.38 -4.17
N ASN A 164 -13.53 -19.51 -5.16
CA ASN A 164 -12.56 -18.51 -5.54
C ASN A 164 -12.38 -17.50 -4.39
N THR A 165 -11.17 -17.46 -3.83
CA THR A 165 -10.84 -16.59 -2.69
C THR A 165 -10.39 -15.20 -3.11
N ILE A 166 -10.20 -14.96 -4.40
CA ILE A 166 -9.72 -13.68 -4.94
C ILE A 166 -10.90 -12.74 -5.13
N THR A 167 -10.82 -11.57 -4.52
CA THR A 167 -11.81 -10.51 -4.62
C THR A 167 -11.15 -9.23 -5.10
N GLU A 168 -11.70 -8.60 -6.15
CA GLU A 168 -11.25 -7.28 -6.59
C GLU A 168 -11.96 -6.21 -5.74
N CYS A 169 -11.19 -5.29 -5.17
CA CYS A 169 -11.70 -4.08 -4.51
C CYS A 169 -12.11 -3.07 -5.60
N THR A 170 -13.37 -3.11 -5.99
CA THR A 170 -13.89 -2.24 -7.06
C THR A 170 -14.04 -0.80 -6.63
N GLU A 171 -14.25 -0.57 -5.34
CA GLU A 171 -14.47 0.74 -4.72
C GLU A 171 -13.26 1.68 -4.90
N ILE A 172 -12.05 1.13 -4.88
CA ILE A 172 -10.83 1.93 -5.03
C ILE A 172 -10.65 2.53 -6.44
N LYS A 173 -11.49 2.14 -7.40
CA LYS A 173 -11.46 2.72 -8.76
C LYS A 173 -11.89 4.18 -8.79
N GLU A 174 -12.70 4.59 -7.83
CA GLU A 174 -13.14 5.98 -7.73
C GLU A 174 -12.04 6.85 -7.10
N ARG A 175 -11.75 7.96 -7.74
CA ARG A 175 -10.75 8.93 -7.28
C ARG A 175 -11.05 9.44 -5.87
N GLY A 176 -10.03 9.52 -5.03
CA GLY A 176 -10.14 9.95 -3.64
C GLY A 176 -10.67 8.87 -2.69
N THR A 177 -10.95 7.66 -3.19
CA THR A 177 -11.36 6.56 -2.32
C THR A 177 -10.19 6.08 -1.48
N VAL A 178 -10.45 5.94 -0.18
CA VAL A 178 -9.53 5.39 0.83
C VAL A 178 -9.95 3.96 1.14
N VAL A 179 -9.02 3.02 1.08
CA VAL A 179 -9.22 1.62 1.48
C VAL A 179 -8.23 1.28 2.57
N VAL A 180 -8.73 0.75 3.69
CA VAL A 180 -7.91 0.29 4.83
C VAL A 180 -8.13 -1.20 5.02
N PHE A 181 -7.09 -1.94 5.33
CA PHE A 181 -7.15 -3.40 5.53
C PHE A 181 -6.05 -3.89 6.47
N PRO A 182 -6.25 -5.05 7.14
CA PRO A 182 -5.21 -5.71 7.93
C PRO A 182 -3.97 -6.01 7.09
N SER A 183 -2.79 -5.63 7.56
CA SER A 183 -1.53 -5.74 6.80
C SER A 183 -1.11 -7.18 6.48
N PHE A 184 -1.68 -8.17 7.16
CA PHE A 184 -1.43 -9.59 6.89
C PHE A 184 -2.28 -10.17 5.76
N LEU A 185 -3.24 -9.41 5.19
CA LEU A 185 -4.02 -9.87 4.04
C LEU A 185 -3.15 -9.90 2.79
N TRP A 186 -3.23 -11.02 2.08
CA TRP A 186 -2.61 -11.15 0.77
C TRP A 186 -3.34 -10.29 -0.24
N HIS A 187 -2.56 -9.46 -0.94
CA HIS A 187 -3.10 -8.55 -1.94
C HIS A 187 -2.11 -8.32 -3.08
N ARG A 188 -2.62 -7.79 -4.18
CA ARG A 188 -1.80 -7.39 -5.33
C ARG A 188 -2.38 -6.17 -6.04
N VAL A 189 -1.54 -5.49 -6.82
CA VAL A 189 -1.95 -4.52 -7.83
C VAL A 189 -1.72 -5.12 -9.20
N LYS A 190 -2.78 -5.31 -9.97
CA LYS A 190 -2.71 -5.85 -11.34
C LYS A 190 -1.89 -4.95 -12.26
N PRO A 191 -1.33 -5.48 -13.36
CA PRO A 191 -0.61 -4.66 -14.32
C PRO A 191 -1.46 -3.52 -14.88
N ILE A 192 -0.85 -2.35 -15.05
CA ILE A 192 -1.45 -1.25 -15.80
C ILE A 192 -1.43 -1.59 -17.29
N ILE A 193 -2.56 -1.51 -17.94
CA ILE A 193 -2.71 -1.76 -19.38
C ILE A 193 -2.44 -0.48 -20.16
N LYS A 194 -3.00 0.65 -19.70
CA LYS A 194 -2.88 1.97 -20.33
C LYS A 194 -2.85 3.07 -19.30
N GLY A 195 -2.18 4.18 -19.59
CA GLY A 195 -2.12 5.37 -18.74
C GLY A 195 -1.14 5.25 -17.58
N THR A 196 -1.37 6.04 -16.54
CA THR A 196 -0.57 6.05 -15.30
C THR A 196 -1.50 6.09 -14.11
N ARG A 197 -1.31 5.19 -13.14
CA ARG A 197 -2.04 5.17 -11.87
C ARG A 197 -1.18 5.81 -10.78
N TYR A 198 -1.78 6.74 -10.04
CA TYR A 198 -1.20 7.35 -8.85
C TYR A 198 -1.95 6.88 -7.61
N SER A 199 -1.20 6.52 -6.57
CA SER A 199 -1.81 6.13 -5.28
C SER A 199 -0.93 6.54 -4.10
N LEU A 200 -1.56 6.72 -2.93
CA LEU A 200 -0.86 6.74 -1.66
C LEU A 200 -0.99 5.39 -0.97
N VAL A 201 0.05 5.00 -0.26
CA VAL A 201 0.05 3.86 0.64
C VAL A 201 0.66 4.30 1.97
N MET A 202 0.04 3.89 3.08
CA MET A 202 0.57 4.12 4.42
C MET A 202 0.37 2.87 5.27
N TRP A 203 1.32 2.62 6.17
CA TRP A 203 1.26 1.50 7.11
C TRP A 203 1.24 2.03 8.54
N SER A 204 0.34 1.48 9.33
CA SER A 204 0.25 1.76 10.75
C SER A 204 0.83 0.59 11.55
N LEU A 205 1.74 0.90 12.47
CA LEU A 205 2.54 -0.05 13.22
C LEU A 205 2.07 -0.14 14.67
N GLY A 206 2.22 -1.31 15.26
CA GLY A 206 2.00 -1.57 16.67
C GLY A 206 2.73 -2.83 17.12
N LYS A 207 2.63 -3.15 18.39
CA LYS A 207 3.16 -4.40 18.95
C LYS A 207 2.54 -5.61 18.25
N PRO A 208 3.24 -6.75 18.14
CA PRO A 208 2.68 -7.98 17.58
C PRO A 208 1.31 -8.32 18.15
N PHE A 209 0.52 -9.09 17.40
CA PHE A 209 -0.73 -9.63 17.93
C PHE A 209 -0.44 -10.60 19.08
N LYS A 210 -1.25 -10.53 20.13
CA LYS A 210 -1.23 -11.45 21.26
C LYS A 210 -2.14 -12.64 20.99
#